data_3228c628cafd7bcaa1b3b8fe3d381ad3
#
_entry.id   3228c628cafd7bcaa1b3b8fe3d381ad3
#
_cell.length_a   1.000
_cell.length_b   1.000
_cell.length_c   1.000
_cell.angle_alpha   90.00
_cell.angle_beta   90.00
_cell.angle_gamma   90.00
#
_symmetry.space_group_name_H-M   'P 1'
#
loop_
_entity.id
_entity.type
_entity.pdbx_description
1 polymer ?
#
loop_
_entity_poly.entity_id
_entity_poly.type
_entity_poly.pdbx_seq_one_letter_code
_entity_poly.pdbx_strand_id
1 'polypeptide(L)'
;MGVQINLPYSYGSSSNYKTFQTNGGYNVRAFWTAEEVSHTVNDATVVFTLNMYYSSSTALWTNQSSLYFSVEALDPDTGESLAHSGNINMPNLPASSKYTTYQATLVIPRNADGTIKFKPKFWCTYTTTSYLPKQSSFGSALTWVNDYLAGTTVIPSTTPTVYLGGSKVKEIYVGSAKVKEIYKGNTKVL
;
A
#
# COMPACT_ATOMS: atom_id res chain seq x y z
N MET A 1 1.41 8.35 19.54
CA MET A 1 1.03 8.81 18.19
C MET A 1 2.05 8.25 17.20
N GLY A 2 1.60 7.59 16.14
CA GLY A 2 2.50 7.12 15.07
C GLY A 2 3.04 8.30 14.26
N VAL A 3 4.19 8.08 13.62
CA VAL A 3 4.80 9.05 12.71
C VAL A 3 4.26 8.78 11.32
N GLN A 4 3.81 9.82 10.63
CA GLN A 4 3.38 9.69 9.24
C GLN A 4 4.60 9.51 8.33
N ILE A 5 4.56 8.48 7.47
CA ILE A 5 5.61 8.17 6.51
C ILE A 5 5.00 8.29 5.10
N ASN A 6 5.54 9.20 4.29
CA ASN A 6 5.05 9.43 2.94
C ASN A 6 5.58 8.38 1.96
N LEU A 7 4.81 8.06 0.94
CA LEU A 7 5.25 7.23 -0.18
C LEU A 7 6.03 8.08 -1.22
N PRO A 8 7.09 7.53 -1.83
CA PRO A 8 7.60 6.16 -1.73
C PRO A 8 8.26 5.87 -0.39
N TYR A 9 8.11 4.65 0.10
CA TYR A 9 8.63 4.22 1.39
C TYR A 9 9.48 2.95 1.26
N SER A 10 10.59 2.89 2.00
CA SER A 10 11.43 1.69 2.08
C SER A 10 11.62 1.27 3.53
N TYR A 11 11.28 0.03 3.83
CA TYR A 11 11.61 -0.58 5.12
C TYR A 11 12.79 -1.53 4.96
N GLY A 12 13.95 -1.02 5.27
CA GLY A 12 15.21 -1.70 5.09
C GLY A 12 15.76 -1.60 3.67
N SER A 13 16.84 -2.30 3.44
CA SER A 13 17.56 -2.38 2.18
C SER A 13 18.39 -3.66 2.15
N SER A 14 19.09 -3.92 1.06
CA SER A 14 20.04 -5.06 0.99
C SER A 14 21.17 -4.99 2.02
N SER A 15 21.49 -3.80 2.53
CA SER A 15 22.47 -3.57 3.61
C SER A 15 21.83 -3.44 5.00
N ASN A 16 20.53 -3.13 5.07
CA ASN A 16 19.78 -2.98 6.32
C ASN A 16 18.45 -3.75 6.23
N TYR A 17 18.53 -5.05 6.26
CA TYR A 17 17.42 -6.00 6.18
C TYR A 17 17.00 -6.48 7.57
N LYS A 18 15.83 -7.11 7.63
CA LYS A 18 15.41 -7.92 8.78
C LYS A 18 15.66 -9.39 8.49
N THR A 19 16.00 -10.12 9.54
CA THR A 19 16.15 -11.59 9.47
C THR A 19 15.00 -12.23 10.22
N PHE A 20 14.38 -13.23 9.63
CA PHE A 20 13.46 -14.12 10.30
C PHE A 20 13.91 -15.57 10.12
N GLN A 21 13.58 -16.40 11.10
CA GLN A 21 13.89 -17.80 11.07
C GLN A 21 12.66 -18.60 10.61
N THR A 22 12.86 -19.51 9.67
CA THR A 22 11.82 -20.45 9.26
C THR A 22 11.63 -21.54 10.31
N ASN A 23 10.54 -22.30 10.22
CA ASN A 23 10.32 -23.46 11.09
C ASN A 23 11.42 -24.53 10.96
N GLY A 24 12.10 -24.60 9.82
CA GLY A 24 13.26 -25.47 9.59
C GLY A 24 14.58 -24.91 10.12
N GLY A 25 14.58 -23.78 10.82
CA GLY A 25 15.77 -23.17 11.38
C GLY A 25 16.59 -22.33 10.38
N TYR A 26 16.09 -22.11 9.19
CA TYR A 26 16.80 -21.33 8.16
C TYR A 26 16.57 -19.82 8.34
N ASN A 27 17.64 -19.05 8.22
CA ASN A 27 17.59 -17.59 8.31
C ASN A 27 17.32 -16.97 6.93
N VAL A 28 16.24 -16.25 6.80
CA VAL A 28 15.88 -15.49 5.59
C VAL A 28 15.98 -14.01 5.89
N ARG A 29 16.65 -13.28 5.00
CA ARG A 29 16.74 -11.83 5.06
C ARG A 29 15.62 -11.24 4.19
N ALA A 30 14.98 -10.21 4.68
CA ALA A 30 13.93 -9.54 3.93
C ALA A 30 13.90 -8.04 4.18
N PHE A 31 13.52 -7.30 3.16
CA PHE A 31 13.10 -5.90 3.27
C PHE A 31 12.00 -5.63 2.24
N TRP A 32 11.28 -4.54 2.40
CA TRP A 32 10.20 -4.20 1.49
C TRP A 32 10.12 -2.70 1.22
N THR A 33 9.51 -2.37 0.09
CA THR A 33 9.21 -0.99 -0.31
C THR A 33 7.74 -0.88 -0.63
N ALA A 34 7.21 0.34 -0.53
CA ALA A 34 5.87 0.69 -0.97
C ALA A 34 5.93 1.98 -1.80
N GLU A 35 5.26 1.98 -2.94
CA GLU A 35 5.24 3.12 -3.86
C GLU A 35 3.82 3.34 -4.39
N GLU A 36 3.35 4.59 -4.35
CA GLU A 36 2.12 5.01 -5.01
C GLU A 36 2.44 5.21 -6.49
N VAL A 37 1.96 4.31 -7.35
CA VAL A 37 2.25 4.31 -8.79
C VAL A 37 1.20 5.05 -9.61
N SER A 38 -0.02 5.18 -9.08
CA SER A 38 -1.09 5.97 -9.69
C SER A 38 -2.16 6.33 -8.65
N HIS A 39 -2.98 7.32 -8.97
CA HIS A 39 -4.09 7.73 -8.12
C HIS A 39 -5.24 8.35 -8.92
N THR A 40 -6.43 8.29 -8.31
CA THR A 40 -7.63 9.02 -8.70
C THR A 40 -8.07 9.94 -7.54
N VAL A 41 -9.20 10.59 -7.69
CA VAL A 41 -9.81 11.36 -6.59
C VAL A 41 -10.37 10.46 -5.47
N ASN A 42 -10.62 9.18 -5.77
CA ASN A 42 -11.27 8.24 -4.86
C ASN A 42 -10.31 7.22 -4.26
N ASP A 43 -9.18 6.96 -4.91
CA ASP A 43 -8.25 5.88 -4.54
C ASP A 43 -6.81 6.19 -4.93
N ALA A 44 -5.90 5.34 -4.45
CA ALA A 44 -4.51 5.28 -4.91
C ALA A 44 -4.09 3.84 -5.12
N THR A 45 -3.31 3.60 -6.17
CA THR A 45 -2.69 2.30 -6.43
C THR A 45 -1.30 2.28 -5.82
N VAL A 46 -1.08 1.37 -4.88
CA VAL A 46 0.18 1.20 -4.17
C VAL A 46 0.78 -0.16 -4.51
N VAL A 47 2.04 -0.17 -4.92
CA VAL A 47 2.81 -1.38 -5.17
C VAL A 47 3.73 -1.64 -3.99
N PHE A 48 3.58 -2.81 -3.38
CA PHE A 48 4.49 -3.33 -2.37
C PHE A 48 5.46 -4.29 -3.01
N THR A 49 6.74 -4.08 -2.79
CA THR A 49 7.82 -4.93 -3.30
C THR A 49 8.53 -5.58 -2.12
N LEU A 50 8.37 -6.90 -1.99
CA LEU A 50 9.06 -7.73 -1.00
C LEU A 50 10.33 -8.30 -1.62
N ASN A 51 11.47 -8.07 -1.00
CA ASN A 51 12.76 -8.60 -1.39
C ASN A 51 13.21 -9.64 -0.37
N MET A 52 13.48 -10.87 -0.81
CA MET A 52 13.87 -11.98 0.04
C MET A 52 15.20 -12.57 -0.41
N TYR A 53 16.04 -12.93 0.56
CA TYR A 53 17.35 -13.50 0.32
C TYR A 53 17.64 -14.64 1.30
N TYR A 54 18.15 -15.73 0.75
CA TYR A 54 18.63 -16.87 1.52
C TYR A 54 20.07 -17.18 1.14
N SER A 55 20.98 -17.02 2.10
CA SER A 55 22.41 -17.26 1.88
C SER A 55 22.73 -18.74 2.10
N SER A 56 22.70 -19.52 1.02
CA SER A 56 23.06 -20.94 1.05
C SER A 56 23.58 -21.38 -0.32
N SER A 57 24.25 -22.52 -0.36
CA SER A 57 24.65 -23.19 -1.60
C SER A 57 23.49 -23.91 -2.31
N THR A 58 22.37 -24.11 -1.62
CA THR A 58 21.16 -24.75 -2.16
C THR A 58 19.96 -23.83 -2.01
N ALA A 59 19.00 -23.93 -2.90
CA ALA A 59 17.76 -23.19 -2.81
C ALA A 59 17.00 -23.57 -1.52
N LEU A 60 16.33 -22.60 -0.88
CA LEU A 60 15.48 -22.90 0.25
C LEU A 60 14.19 -23.58 -0.20
N TRP A 61 13.59 -23.09 -1.30
CA TRP A 61 12.49 -23.77 -1.99
C TRP A 61 12.51 -23.48 -3.48
N THR A 62 11.98 -24.40 -4.26
CA THR A 62 11.83 -24.32 -5.69
C THR A 62 10.50 -24.93 -6.14
N ASN A 63 9.89 -24.36 -7.17
CA ASN A 63 8.64 -24.87 -7.77
C ASN A 63 7.49 -25.11 -6.75
N GLN A 64 7.40 -24.28 -5.71
CA GLN A 64 6.34 -24.36 -4.71
C GLN A 64 5.09 -23.64 -5.20
N SER A 65 4.02 -24.37 -5.45
CA SER A 65 2.74 -23.81 -5.87
C SER A 65 1.84 -23.36 -4.70
N SER A 66 2.23 -23.68 -3.47
CA SER A 66 1.43 -23.47 -2.26
C SER A 66 2.02 -22.44 -1.28
N LEU A 67 3.06 -21.71 -1.71
CA LEU A 67 3.64 -20.63 -0.92
C LEU A 67 3.16 -19.29 -1.46
N TYR A 68 2.54 -18.52 -0.58
CA TYR A 68 1.98 -17.22 -0.94
C TYR A 68 2.36 -16.18 0.10
N PHE A 69 2.55 -14.95 -0.35
CA PHE A 69 2.43 -13.80 0.54
C PHE A 69 1.23 -12.96 0.12
N SER A 70 0.75 -12.16 1.03
CA SER A 70 -0.28 -11.15 0.76
C SER A 70 -0.01 -9.91 1.60
N VAL A 71 -0.53 -8.79 1.15
CA VAL A 71 -0.47 -7.52 1.84
C VAL A 71 -1.88 -7.03 2.06
N GLU A 72 -2.14 -6.54 3.27
CA GLU A 72 -3.39 -5.90 3.65
C GLU A 72 -3.08 -4.48 4.11
N ALA A 73 -3.83 -3.51 3.62
CA ALA A 73 -3.83 -2.15 4.12
C ALA A 73 -4.92 -2.02 5.18
N LEU A 74 -4.54 -1.68 6.40
CA LEU A 74 -5.47 -1.47 7.50
C LEU A 74 -5.66 0.02 7.76
N ASP A 75 -6.88 0.40 8.07
CA ASP A 75 -7.16 1.73 8.63
C ASP A 75 -6.36 1.92 9.93
N PRO A 76 -5.57 3.01 10.06
CA PRO A 76 -4.71 3.19 11.22
C PRO A 76 -5.46 3.47 12.52
N ASP A 77 -6.69 3.95 12.44
CA ASP A 77 -7.49 4.37 13.59
C ASP A 77 -8.44 3.26 14.05
N THR A 78 -9.07 2.54 13.11
CA THR A 78 -10.03 1.47 13.42
C THR A 78 -9.42 0.07 13.35
N GLY A 79 -8.36 -0.12 12.57
CA GLY A 79 -7.78 -1.43 12.29
C GLY A 79 -8.57 -2.24 11.26
N GLU A 80 -9.59 -1.68 10.63
CA GLU A 80 -10.36 -2.34 9.60
C GLU A 80 -9.57 -2.48 8.30
N SER A 81 -9.88 -3.50 7.51
CA SER A 81 -9.25 -3.74 6.21
C SER A 81 -9.75 -2.75 5.17
N LEU A 82 -8.85 -1.96 4.62
CA LEU A 82 -9.12 -1.03 3.52
C LEU A 82 -8.94 -1.69 2.15
N ALA A 83 -7.93 -2.55 2.03
CA ALA A 83 -7.61 -3.26 0.81
C ALA A 83 -6.74 -4.48 1.09
N HIS A 84 -6.86 -5.51 0.26
CA HIS A 84 -6.08 -6.74 0.35
C HIS A 84 -5.63 -7.20 -1.03
N SER A 85 -4.37 -7.60 -1.18
CA SER A 85 -3.77 -7.97 -2.48
C SER A 85 -4.24 -9.32 -3.02
N GLY A 86 -4.88 -10.15 -2.19
CA GLY A 86 -4.96 -11.57 -2.47
C GLY A 86 -3.62 -12.29 -2.30
N ASN A 87 -3.59 -13.56 -2.66
CA ASN A 87 -2.39 -14.40 -2.53
C ASN A 87 -1.46 -14.19 -3.72
N ILE A 88 -0.22 -13.81 -3.44
CA ILE A 88 0.86 -13.68 -4.41
C ILE A 88 1.77 -14.90 -4.27
N ASN A 89 1.88 -15.69 -5.32
CA ASN A 89 2.68 -16.90 -5.30
C ASN A 89 4.18 -16.58 -5.18
N MET A 90 4.86 -17.33 -4.31
CA MET A 90 6.31 -17.26 -4.09
C MET A 90 6.96 -18.60 -4.47
N PRO A 91 7.03 -18.96 -5.76
CA PRO A 91 7.39 -20.32 -6.17
C PRO A 91 8.82 -20.72 -5.84
N ASN A 92 9.73 -19.74 -5.74
CA ASN A 92 11.15 -20.03 -5.60
C ASN A 92 11.84 -19.06 -4.66
N LEU A 93 12.70 -19.60 -3.78
CA LEU A 93 13.74 -18.83 -3.11
C LEU A 93 15.08 -19.54 -3.35
N PRO A 94 15.74 -19.25 -4.46
CA PRO A 94 16.96 -19.94 -4.88
C PRO A 94 18.13 -19.58 -3.97
N ALA A 95 19.13 -20.44 -3.97
CA ALA A 95 20.46 -20.08 -3.50
C ALA A 95 20.98 -18.97 -4.42
N SER A 96 21.27 -17.81 -3.85
CA SER A 96 21.63 -16.66 -4.67
C SER A 96 22.43 -15.63 -3.87
N SER A 97 23.25 -14.89 -4.57
CA SER A 97 23.86 -13.64 -4.07
C SER A 97 22.93 -12.42 -4.26
N LYS A 98 21.73 -12.62 -4.80
CA LYS A 98 20.76 -11.56 -5.11
C LYS A 98 19.43 -11.80 -4.39
N TYR A 99 18.72 -10.74 -4.10
CA TYR A 99 17.36 -10.83 -3.58
C TYR A 99 16.38 -11.29 -4.67
N THR A 100 15.50 -12.21 -4.29
CA THR A 100 14.33 -12.54 -5.08
C THR A 100 13.21 -11.59 -4.71
N THR A 101 12.54 -11.05 -5.71
CA THR A 101 11.55 -9.97 -5.55
C THR A 101 10.15 -10.49 -5.87
N TYR A 102 9.19 -10.14 -5.02
CA TYR A 102 7.76 -10.39 -5.18
C TYR A 102 7.01 -9.07 -5.05
N GLN A 103 5.94 -8.91 -5.83
CA GLN A 103 5.15 -7.68 -5.82
C GLN A 103 3.68 -7.96 -5.56
N ALA A 104 3.07 -7.10 -4.76
CA ALA A 104 1.65 -7.04 -4.50
C ALA A 104 1.14 -5.63 -4.79
N THR A 105 -0.01 -5.54 -5.45
CA THR A 105 -0.64 -4.25 -5.77
C THR A 105 -1.95 -4.13 -5.01
N LEU A 106 -2.15 -2.99 -4.35
CA LEU A 106 -3.38 -2.65 -3.66
C LEU A 106 -3.98 -1.37 -4.26
N VAL A 107 -5.29 -1.35 -4.38
CA VAL A 107 -6.06 -0.13 -4.63
C VAL A 107 -6.68 0.28 -3.30
N ILE A 108 -6.19 1.36 -2.72
CA ILE A 108 -6.54 1.81 -1.37
C ILE A 108 -7.45 3.04 -1.48
N PRO A 109 -8.65 3.02 -0.87
CA PRO A 109 -9.57 4.15 -0.92
C PRO A 109 -9.00 5.37 -0.20
N ARG A 110 -9.36 6.55 -0.68
CA ARG A 110 -9.04 7.82 -0.02
C ARG A 110 -10.10 8.16 1.02
N ASN A 111 -9.67 8.87 2.02
CA ASN A 111 -10.57 9.55 2.97
C ASN A 111 -11.35 10.68 2.26
N ALA A 112 -12.43 11.14 2.88
CA ALA A 112 -13.27 12.20 2.34
C ALA A 112 -12.52 13.54 2.13
N ASP A 113 -11.43 13.76 2.86
CA ASP A 113 -10.54 14.91 2.73
C ASP A 113 -9.49 14.75 1.62
N GLY A 114 -9.53 13.64 0.87
CA GLY A 114 -8.60 13.30 -0.20
C GLY A 114 -7.27 12.74 0.27
N THR A 115 -7.09 12.53 1.55
CA THR A 115 -5.88 11.89 2.10
C THR A 115 -5.93 10.37 1.93
N ILE A 116 -4.76 9.74 1.94
CA ILE A 116 -4.62 8.29 2.03
C ILE A 116 -3.69 7.97 3.20
N LYS A 117 -4.16 7.11 4.09
CA LYS A 117 -3.40 6.63 5.25
C LYS A 117 -3.72 5.16 5.48
N PHE A 118 -2.73 4.36 5.76
CA PHE A 118 -2.94 2.95 6.06
C PHE A 118 -1.75 2.36 6.84
N LYS A 119 -2.00 1.28 7.58
CA LYS A 119 -0.95 0.42 8.15
C LYS A 119 -0.81 -0.82 7.30
N PRO A 120 0.37 -1.12 6.75
CA PRO A 120 0.58 -2.35 6.01
C PRO A 120 0.69 -3.54 6.97
N LYS A 121 0.01 -4.64 6.61
CA LYS A 121 0.11 -5.92 7.28
C LYS A 121 0.44 -6.99 6.26
N PHE A 122 1.45 -7.80 6.55
CA PHE A 122 1.92 -8.85 5.66
C PHE A 122 1.55 -10.22 6.21
N TRP A 123 1.10 -11.08 5.31
CA TRP A 123 0.76 -12.46 5.62
C TRP A 123 1.60 -13.41 4.76
N CYS A 124 1.90 -14.55 5.32
CA CYS A 124 2.40 -15.68 4.56
C CYS A 124 1.48 -16.86 4.79
N THR A 125 1.00 -17.45 3.72
CA THR A 125 0.16 -18.66 3.76
C THR A 125 0.91 -19.79 3.10
N TYR A 126 0.95 -20.94 3.78
CA TYR A 126 1.48 -22.18 3.23
C TYR A 126 0.67 -23.37 3.78
N THR A 127 0.54 -24.38 2.96
CA THR A 127 -0.30 -25.53 3.31
C THR A 127 0.48 -26.65 4.01
N THR A 128 1.78 -26.76 3.75
CA THR A 128 2.59 -27.82 4.37
C THR A 128 4.07 -27.50 4.23
N THR A 129 4.73 -26.84 5.16
CA THR A 129 6.19 -26.88 5.06
C THR A 129 6.91 -26.37 6.30
N SER A 130 8.11 -26.89 6.50
CA SER A 130 9.14 -26.38 7.42
C SER A 130 9.86 -25.14 6.89
N TYR A 131 9.51 -24.62 5.70
CA TYR A 131 10.28 -23.56 5.04
C TYR A 131 9.94 -22.16 5.49
N LEU A 132 8.68 -21.91 5.84
CA LEU A 132 8.26 -20.60 6.32
C LEU A 132 7.77 -20.63 7.75
N PRO A 133 7.93 -19.56 8.50
CA PRO A 133 7.35 -19.45 9.83
C PRO A 133 5.82 -19.49 9.72
N LYS A 134 5.17 -19.91 10.80
CA LYS A 134 3.70 -19.82 10.88
C LYS A 134 3.25 -18.42 10.54
N GLN A 135 2.07 -18.31 9.96
CA GLN A 135 1.49 -17.03 9.48
C GLN A 135 1.69 -15.85 10.45
N SER A 136 1.50 -16.07 11.76
CA SER A 136 1.70 -15.05 12.78
C SER A 136 3.15 -14.55 12.89
N SER A 137 4.12 -15.45 12.70
CA SER A 137 5.54 -15.09 12.79
C SER A 137 6.03 -14.35 11.57
N PHE A 138 5.54 -14.70 10.38
CA PHE A 138 5.88 -14.02 9.16
C PHE A 138 5.27 -12.61 9.14
N GLY A 139 3.99 -12.49 9.50
CA GLY A 139 3.31 -11.20 9.64
C GLY A 139 4.04 -10.27 10.60
N SER A 140 4.39 -10.75 11.80
CA SER A 140 5.13 -9.95 12.78
C SER A 140 6.57 -9.63 12.33
N ALA A 141 7.20 -10.48 11.54
CA ALA A 141 8.53 -10.21 10.98
C ALA A 141 8.53 -9.12 9.91
N LEU A 142 7.43 -8.93 9.22
CA LEU A 142 7.30 -7.94 8.13
C LEU A 142 6.43 -6.72 8.51
N THR A 143 5.65 -6.81 9.59
CA THR A 143 4.81 -5.71 10.09
C THR A 143 5.54 -4.95 11.19
N TRP A 144 6.65 -4.33 10.87
CA TRP A 144 7.48 -3.64 11.87
C TRP A 144 7.12 -2.18 12.05
N VAL A 145 6.26 -1.67 11.18
CA VAL A 145 5.88 -0.27 11.20
C VAL A 145 4.66 -0.14 12.10
N ASN A 146 4.87 0.39 13.29
CA ASN A 146 3.77 0.80 14.18
C ASN A 146 3.09 2.06 13.68
N ASP A 147 3.71 2.73 12.71
CA ASP A 147 3.25 3.95 12.10
C ASP A 147 2.42 3.65 10.83
N TYR A 148 1.73 4.64 10.34
CA TYR A 148 1.01 4.53 9.08
C TYR A 148 1.82 5.12 7.92
N LEU A 149 1.55 4.59 6.73
CA LEU A 149 2.02 5.16 5.48
C LEU A 149 0.97 6.14 4.95
N ALA A 150 1.42 7.22 4.34
CA ALA A 150 0.54 8.19 3.70
C ALA A 150 1.04 8.49 2.29
N GLY A 151 0.12 8.44 1.33
CA GLY A 151 0.39 8.76 -0.06
C GLY A 151 0.09 10.22 -0.42
N THR A 152 -0.06 10.47 -1.71
CA THR A 152 -0.40 11.79 -2.26
C THR A 152 -1.79 12.22 -1.79
N THR A 153 -1.94 13.45 -1.34
CA THR A 153 -3.24 14.05 -1.06
C THR A 153 -3.83 14.59 -2.36
N VAL A 154 -5.03 14.13 -2.70
CA VAL A 154 -5.79 14.65 -3.85
C VAL A 154 -7.04 15.30 -3.31
N ILE A 155 -7.06 16.61 -3.30
CA ILE A 155 -8.25 17.36 -2.88
C ILE A 155 -9.32 17.18 -3.96
N PRO A 156 -10.49 16.58 -3.62
CA PRO A 156 -11.58 16.52 -4.56
C PRO A 156 -11.90 17.95 -5.05
N SER A 157 -11.90 18.15 -6.35
CA SER A 157 -12.34 19.43 -6.90
C SER A 157 -13.82 19.61 -6.57
N THR A 158 -14.09 20.23 -5.45
CA THR A 158 -15.42 20.77 -5.16
C THR A 158 -15.61 22.02 -6.02
N THR A 159 -15.71 21.82 -7.35
CA THR A 159 -16.30 22.89 -8.18
C THR A 159 -17.74 23.00 -7.69
N PRO A 160 -18.10 24.09 -6.99
CA PRO A 160 -19.46 24.20 -6.49
C PRO A 160 -20.39 24.18 -7.69
N THR A 161 -21.27 23.21 -7.72
CA THR A 161 -22.27 23.12 -8.77
C THR A 161 -23.36 24.12 -8.43
N VAL A 162 -23.42 25.22 -9.21
CA VAL A 162 -24.50 26.21 -9.09
C VAL A 162 -25.73 25.66 -9.76
N TYR A 163 -26.86 25.67 -9.05
CA TYR A 163 -28.17 25.31 -9.58
C TYR A 163 -29.06 26.57 -9.65
N LEU A 164 -29.78 26.70 -10.74
CA LEU A 164 -30.85 27.70 -10.90
C LEU A 164 -32.14 26.97 -11.21
N GLY A 165 -33.16 27.08 -10.31
CA GLY A 165 -34.42 26.39 -10.48
C GLY A 165 -34.32 24.87 -10.62
N GLY A 166 -33.37 24.23 -9.90
CA GLY A 166 -33.15 22.78 -9.96
C GLY A 166 -32.27 22.31 -11.13
N SER A 167 -31.90 23.15 -12.05
CA SER A 167 -31.03 22.83 -13.18
C SER A 167 -29.58 23.19 -12.91
N LYS A 168 -28.66 22.29 -13.23
CA LYS A 168 -27.21 22.54 -13.12
C LYS A 168 -26.79 23.65 -14.09
N VAL A 169 -26.22 24.71 -13.56
CA VAL A 169 -25.68 25.82 -14.36
C VAL A 169 -24.28 25.45 -14.86
N LYS A 170 -24.11 25.41 -16.17
CA LYS A 170 -22.79 25.10 -16.76
C LYS A 170 -21.88 26.31 -16.81
N GLU A 171 -22.45 27.47 -17.10
CA GLU A 171 -21.71 28.75 -17.25
C GLU A 171 -22.59 29.93 -16.85
N ILE A 172 -21.98 30.93 -16.24
CA ILE A 172 -22.66 32.18 -15.86
C ILE A 172 -21.95 33.34 -16.57
N TYR A 173 -22.71 34.25 -17.12
CA TYR A 173 -22.21 35.42 -17.80
C TYR A 173 -22.84 36.70 -17.22
N VAL A 174 -22.06 37.78 -17.19
CA VAL A 174 -22.56 39.13 -16.96
C VAL A 174 -22.26 39.91 -18.23
N GLY A 175 -23.30 40.19 -19.02
CA GLY A 175 -23.15 40.65 -20.39
C GLY A 175 -22.45 39.59 -21.26
N SER A 176 -21.39 39.96 -21.94
CA SER A 176 -20.54 39.03 -22.73
C SER A 176 -19.39 38.42 -21.95
N ALA A 177 -19.18 38.82 -20.70
CA ALA A 177 -18.07 38.34 -19.86
C ALA A 177 -18.47 37.11 -19.07
N LYS A 178 -17.71 36.02 -19.21
CA LYS A 178 -17.87 34.82 -18.41
C LYS A 178 -17.44 35.10 -16.96
N VAL A 179 -18.32 34.78 -16.01
CA VAL A 179 -18.04 34.90 -14.57
C VAL A 179 -17.08 33.77 -14.16
N LYS A 180 -15.92 34.16 -13.64
CA LYS A 180 -14.90 33.20 -13.18
C LYS A 180 -15.10 32.78 -11.73
N GLU A 181 -15.71 33.64 -10.91
CA GLU A 181 -15.88 33.41 -9.49
C GLU A 181 -17.18 34.02 -8.97
N ILE A 182 -17.88 33.28 -8.12
CA ILE A 182 -19.07 33.72 -7.39
C ILE A 182 -18.86 33.46 -5.90
N TYR A 183 -19.25 34.40 -5.09
CA TYR A 183 -19.14 34.30 -3.64
C TYR A 183 -20.52 34.38 -2.98
N LYS A 184 -20.69 33.64 -1.89
CA LYS A 184 -21.78 33.78 -0.92
C LYS A 184 -21.17 34.23 0.40
N GLY A 185 -21.25 35.51 0.72
CA GLY A 185 -20.45 36.11 1.78
C GLY A 185 -18.95 36.00 1.46
N ASN A 186 -18.14 35.46 2.37
CA ASN A 186 -16.71 35.26 2.16
C ASN A 186 -16.38 33.88 1.53
N THR A 187 -17.38 33.09 1.19
CA THR A 187 -17.18 31.73 0.64
C THR A 187 -17.31 31.76 -0.88
N LYS A 188 -16.27 31.35 -1.59
CA LYS A 188 -16.32 31.14 -3.03
C LYS A 188 -17.22 29.95 -3.34
N VAL A 189 -18.19 30.14 -4.25
CA VAL A 189 -19.18 29.13 -4.68
C VAL A 189 -19.10 28.76 -6.15
N LEU A 190 -18.25 29.45 -6.94
CA LEU A 190 -17.88 29.08 -8.30
C LEU A 190 -16.44 29.52 -8.58
#